data_f18175a67a16e0ec9812a3347c23d3ed
#
_entry.id   f18175a67a16e0ec9812a3347c23d3ed
#
_cell.length_a   1.000
_cell.length_b   1.000
_cell.length_c   1.000
_cell.angle_alpha   90.00
_cell.angle_beta   90.00
_cell.angle_gamma   90.00
#
_symmetry.space_group_name_H-M   'P 1'
#
loop_
_entity.id
_entity.type
_entity.pdbx_description
1 polymer ?
#
loop_
_entity_poly.entity_id
_entity_poly.type
_entity_poly.pdbx_seq_one_letter_code
_entity_poly.pdbx_strand_id
1 'polypeptide(L)'
;MHDTRPAFRASAPVLVLLALTGCSGMDWAGSSSSPTTTAAPPQAGAPPVSLAGRWQLSSPSRGQCNMTFGASSPAAADGTIAPEGGCPGKLYMSRKWTYDQTGLTLRDHKGQPLAQLASGGGGFQGNATSGEPVALMR
;
A
#
# COMPACT_ATOMS: atom_id res chain seq x y z
N MET A 1 32.03 -9.48 32.53
CA MET A 1 31.90 -10.94 32.65
C MET A 1 30.58 -11.25 33.36
N HIS A 2 29.49 -11.45 32.60
CA HIS A 2 28.31 -12.22 33.04
C HIS A 2 27.51 -12.57 31.79
N ASP A 3 27.80 -13.77 31.32
CA ASP A 3 27.09 -14.48 30.26
C ASP A 3 25.78 -14.99 30.85
N THR A 4 24.63 -14.60 30.31
CA THR A 4 23.35 -15.22 30.66
C THR A 4 22.63 -15.61 29.37
N ARG A 5 22.86 -16.87 28.94
CA ARG A 5 22.13 -17.55 27.89
C ARG A 5 20.80 -18.06 28.43
N PRO A 6 19.64 -17.78 27.84
CA PRO A 6 18.43 -18.54 28.11
C PRO A 6 18.31 -19.76 27.22
N ALA A 7 18.00 -20.90 27.87
CA ALA A 7 17.79 -22.21 27.30
C ALA A 7 16.51 -22.27 26.44
N PHE A 8 16.66 -22.79 25.22
CA PHE A 8 15.55 -23.17 24.35
C PHE A 8 14.89 -24.46 24.88
N ARG A 9 13.62 -24.37 25.27
CA ARG A 9 12.77 -25.54 25.50
C ARG A 9 12.09 -25.91 24.17
N ALA A 10 12.43 -27.09 23.69
CA ALA A 10 11.75 -27.78 22.61
C ALA A 10 10.38 -28.25 23.08
N SER A 11 9.31 -27.87 22.39
CA SER A 11 7.98 -28.48 22.54
C SER A 11 7.62 -29.20 21.24
N ALA A 12 7.32 -30.48 21.40
CA ALA A 12 7.01 -31.43 20.36
C ALA A 12 5.64 -31.17 19.69
N PRO A 13 5.44 -31.52 18.41
CA PRO A 13 4.16 -31.39 17.74
C PRO A 13 3.24 -32.58 18.04
N VAL A 14 1.99 -32.26 18.38
CA VAL A 14 0.90 -33.24 18.43
C VAL A 14 0.25 -33.28 17.04
N LEU A 15 0.39 -34.44 16.41
CA LEU A 15 -0.28 -34.80 15.16
C LEU A 15 -1.72 -35.18 15.48
N VAL A 16 -2.70 -34.39 15.05
CA VAL A 16 -4.11 -34.81 15.04
C VAL A 16 -4.54 -35.05 13.59
N LEU A 17 -4.67 -36.33 13.25
CA LEU A 17 -5.33 -36.78 12.02
C LEU A 17 -6.84 -36.73 12.24
N LEU A 18 -7.53 -35.87 11.48
CA LEU A 18 -8.99 -35.99 11.31
C LEU A 18 -9.29 -36.36 9.86
N ALA A 19 -9.67 -37.62 9.70
CA ALA A 19 -10.31 -38.13 8.50
C ALA A 19 -11.78 -37.66 8.48
N LEU A 20 -12.22 -36.98 7.44
CA LEU A 20 -13.62 -36.72 7.16
C LEU A 20 -13.97 -37.32 5.81
N THR A 21 -14.70 -38.43 5.92
CA THR A 21 -15.40 -39.18 4.89
C THR A 21 -16.50 -38.33 4.23
N GLY A 22 -16.68 -38.59 2.95
CA GLY A 22 -17.52 -37.91 2.00
C GLY A 22 -19.01 -37.82 2.28
N CYS A 23 -19.63 -36.97 1.53
CA CYS A 23 -21.02 -37.08 1.10
C CYS A 23 -21.15 -36.68 -0.37
N SER A 24 -21.42 -37.67 -1.19
CA SER A 24 -21.98 -37.53 -2.53
C SER A 24 -23.41 -37.03 -2.39
N GLY A 25 -23.67 -35.84 -2.88
CA GLY A 25 -25.02 -35.31 -3.08
C GLY A 25 -25.18 -34.96 -4.56
N MET A 26 -25.80 -35.83 -5.34
CA MET A 26 -26.43 -35.49 -6.60
C MET A 26 -27.64 -34.60 -6.29
N ASP A 27 -27.66 -33.40 -6.80
CA ASP A 27 -28.86 -32.65 -7.00
C ASP A 27 -28.86 -31.99 -8.37
N TRP A 28 -29.90 -32.36 -9.06
CA TRP A 28 -30.26 -32.09 -10.43
C TRP A 28 -31.13 -30.84 -10.54
N ALA A 29 -30.83 -30.07 -11.57
CA ALA A 29 -31.64 -29.06 -12.25
C ALA A 29 -32.05 -27.79 -11.49
N GLY A 30 -31.57 -26.69 -12.03
CA GLY A 30 -32.07 -25.35 -11.73
C GLY A 30 -31.21 -24.30 -12.40
N SER A 31 -31.38 -24.09 -13.69
CA SER A 31 -30.78 -23.00 -14.46
C SER A 31 -31.13 -21.65 -13.81
N SER A 32 -30.12 -20.93 -13.42
CA SER A 32 -30.03 -19.47 -13.47
C SER A 32 -28.58 -19.08 -13.27
N SER A 33 -27.84 -19.06 -14.38
CA SER A 33 -26.49 -18.52 -14.40
C SER A 33 -26.57 -17.01 -14.28
N SER A 34 -26.64 -16.51 -13.05
CA SER A 34 -26.18 -15.16 -12.79
C SER A 34 -24.67 -15.19 -12.98
N PRO A 35 -24.07 -14.31 -13.79
CA PRO A 35 -22.64 -14.16 -13.80
C PRO A 35 -22.24 -13.65 -12.42
N THR A 36 -21.77 -14.55 -11.57
CA THR A 36 -21.02 -14.17 -10.38
C THR A 36 -19.78 -13.50 -10.93
N THR A 37 -19.79 -12.17 -10.94
CA THR A 37 -18.58 -11.38 -11.11
C THR A 37 -17.70 -11.77 -9.94
N THR A 38 -16.85 -12.77 -10.16
CA THR A 38 -15.77 -13.10 -9.24
C THR A 38 -14.90 -11.85 -9.22
N ALA A 39 -15.07 -11.02 -8.20
CA ALA A 39 -14.14 -9.93 -7.95
C ALA A 39 -12.76 -10.57 -7.89
N ALA A 40 -11.90 -10.20 -8.83
CA ALA A 40 -10.52 -10.62 -8.79
C ALA A 40 -9.95 -10.30 -7.40
N PRO A 41 -9.20 -11.22 -6.78
CA PRO A 41 -8.58 -10.91 -5.50
C PRO A 41 -7.77 -9.62 -5.66
N PRO A 42 -7.79 -8.71 -4.66
CA PRO A 42 -7.04 -7.48 -4.74
C PRO A 42 -5.59 -7.82 -5.07
N GLN A 43 -5.10 -7.35 -6.20
CA GLN A 43 -3.71 -7.54 -6.59
C GLN A 43 -2.86 -6.90 -5.51
N ALA A 44 -2.00 -7.71 -4.88
CA ALA A 44 -1.02 -7.22 -3.93
C ALA A 44 -0.16 -6.15 -4.65
N GLY A 45 -0.35 -4.87 -4.28
CA GLY A 45 0.35 -3.75 -4.89
C GLY A 45 -0.53 -2.69 -5.56
N ALA A 46 -1.84 -2.92 -5.73
CA ALA A 46 -2.72 -1.84 -6.22
C ALA A 46 -3.07 -0.87 -5.08
N PRO A 47 -2.98 0.46 -5.29
CA PRO A 47 -3.39 1.42 -4.28
C PRO A 47 -4.91 1.32 -4.01
N PRO A 48 -5.36 1.61 -2.76
CA PRO A 48 -6.77 1.50 -2.38
C PRO A 48 -7.67 2.49 -3.13
N VAL A 49 -7.08 3.54 -3.68
CA VAL A 49 -7.74 4.54 -4.53
C VAL A 49 -6.83 4.85 -5.73
N SER A 50 -7.43 5.22 -6.87
CA SER A 50 -6.64 5.68 -8.01
C SER A 50 -5.79 6.87 -7.61
N LEU A 51 -4.49 6.79 -7.81
CA LEU A 51 -3.56 7.88 -7.51
C LEU A 51 -3.55 8.96 -8.60
N ALA A 52 -4.00 8.65 -9.82
CA ALA A 52 -4.03 9.62 -10.91
C ALA A 52 -4.85 10.87 -10.55
N GLY A 53 -4.30 12.05 -10.82
CA GLY A 53 -4.95 13.33 -10.59
C GLY A 53 -4.21 14.23 -9.62
N ARG A 54 -4.90 15.31 -9.20
CA ARG A 54 -4.32 16.33 -8.33
C ARG A 54 -4.53 15.98 -6.85
N TRP A 55 -3.45 16.12 -6.08
CA TRP A 55 -3.41 15.88 -4.66
C TRP A 55 -2.76 17.05 -3.93
N GLN A 56 -3.18 17.31 -2.72
CA GLN A 56 -2.55 18.29 -1.84
C GLN A 56 -1.63 17.57 -0.85
N LEU A 57 -0.36 17.92 -0.89
CA LEU A 57 0.61 17.51 0.12
C LEU A 57 0.70 18.60 1.18
N SER A 58 0.62 18.23 2.43
CA SER A 58 0.75 19.13 3.58
C SER A 58 1.75 18.62 4.59
N SER A 59 2.43 19.56 5.26
CA SER A 59 3.28 19.33 6.42
C SER A 59 2.94 20.37 7.48
N PRO A 60 2.74 19.96 8.75
CA PRO A 60 2.38 20.88 9.83
C PRO A 60 3.39 22.01 10.06
N SER A 61 4.68 21.73 9.79
CA SER A 61 5.76 22.66 10.08
C SER A 61 6.22 23.48 8.87
N ARG A 62 5.89 23.07 7.63
CA ARG A 62 6.48 23.64 6.41
C ARG A 62 5.47 24.00 5.32
N GLY A 63 4.18 23.93 5.63
CA GLY A 63 3.12 24.35 4.71
C GLY A 63 2.64 23.24 3.78
N GLN A 64 2.11 23.65 2.62
CA GLN A 64 1.43 22.73 1.70
C GLN A 64 1.77 23.07 0.25
N CYS A 65 1.61 22.08 -0.63
CA CYS A 65 1.71 22.24 -2.08
C CYS A 65 0.76 21.28 -2.80
N ASN A 66 0.53 21.52 -4.07
CA ASN A 66 -0.20 20.58 -4.92
C ASN A 66 0.79 19.67 -5.66
N MET A 67 0.37 18.44 -5.90
CA MET A 67 1.09 17.48 -6.71
C MET A 67 0.12 16.83 -7.70
N THR A 68 0.48 16.80 -8.96
CA THR A 68 -0.27 16.07 -9.98
C THR A 68 0.37 14.70 -10.19
N PHE A 69 -0.40 13.64 -9.94
CA PHE A 69 0.01 12.25 -10.12
C PHE A 69 -0.46 11.74 -11.48
N GLY A 70 0.47 11.21 -12.27
CA GLY A 70 0.18 10.45 -13.47
C GLY A 70 0.29 8.96 -13.21
N ALA A 71 -0.63 8.20 -13.79
CA ALA A 71 -0.66 6.74 -13.74
C ALA A 71 -1.10 6.18 -15.08
N SER A 72 -0.59 5.02 -15.47
CA SER A 72 -0.94 4.34 -16.73
C SER A 72 -2.35 3.74 -16.70
N SER A 73 -2.87 3.43 -15.51
CA SER A 73 -4.21 2.91 -15.26
C SER A 73 -4.68 3.28 -13.84
N PRO A 74 -5.98 3.17 -13.53
CA PRO A 74 -6.50 3.42 -12.18
C PRO A 74 -5.90 2.50 -11.11
N ALA A 75 -5.47 1.30 -11.48
CA ALA A 75 -4.86 0.30 -10.60
C ALA A 75 -3.33 0.24 -10.74
N ALA A 76 -2.71 1.23 -11.40
CA ALA A 76 -1.26 1.25 -11.53
C ALA A 76 -0.59 1.32 -10.16
N ALA A 77 0.49 0.57 -10.01
CA ALA A 77 1.32 0.55 -8.80
C ALA A 77 2.50 1.53 -8.86
N ASP A 78 2.63 2.26 -9.95
CA ASP A 78 3.67 3.25 -10.17
C ASP A 78 3.23 4.33 -11.17
N GLY A 79 3.96 5.43 -11.17
CA GLY A 79 3.70 6.52 -12.09
C GLY A 79 4.58 7.73 -11.86
N THR A 80 4.17 8.85 -12.44
CA THR A 80 4.89 10.12 -12.40
C THR A 80 4.28 11.09 -11.38
N ILE A 81 5.06 12.06 -10.93
CA ILE A 81 4.63 13.17 -10.09
C ILE A 81 5.13 14.48 -10.69
N ALA A 82 4.25 15.48 -10.73
CA ALA A 82 4.58 16.87 -11.01
C ALA A 82 4.20 17.73 -9.79
N PRO A 83 5.16 18.16 -8.96
CA PRO A 83 4.91 19.10 -7.88
C PRO A 83 4.58 20.50 -8.44
N GLU A 84 3.60 21.15 -7.84
CA GLU A 84 3.17 22.51 -8.20
C GLU A 84 3.37 23.45 -7.00
N GLY A 85 4.24 24.44 -7.16
CA GLY A 85 4.56 25.39 -6.10
C GLY A 85 5.58 24.86 -5.10
N GLY A 86 5.87 25.63 -4.05
CA GLY A 86 6.90 25.35 -3.07
C GLY A 86 6.59 24.18 -2.13
N CYS A 87 6.79 22.96 -2.58
CA CYS A 87 6.59 21.79 -1.74
C CYS A 87 7.57 21.77 -0.57
N PRO A 88 7.11 21.33 0.62
CA PRO A 88 7.93 21.30 1.82
C PRO A 88 9.15 20.39 1.68
N GLY A 89 10.25 20.80 2.30
CA GLY A 89 11.49 20.03 2.33
C GLY A 89 12.04 19.75 0.93
N LYS A 90 12.41 18.50 0.67
CA LYS A 90 12.90 18.04 -0.64
C LYS A 90 11.79 17.50 -1.56
N LEU A 91 10.52 17.59 -1.15
CA LEU A 91 9.40 17.00 -1.88
C LEU A 91 9.11 17.71 -3.22
N TYR A 92 9.62 18.94 -3.42
CA TYR A 92 9.63 19.60 -4.74
C TYR A 92 10.43 18.83 -5.81
N MET A 93 11.31 17.90 -5.38
CA MET A 93 12.10 17.05 -6.27
C MET A 93 11.36 15.78 -6.70
N SER A 94 10.17 15.51 -6.18
CA SER A 94 9.38 14.33 -6.52
C SER A 94 9.10 14.28 -8.02
N ARG A 95 9.34 13.10 -8.62
CA ARG A 95 9.12 12.85 -10.06
C ARG A 95 8.43 11.53 -10.33
N LYS A 96 8.54 10.59 -9.41
CA LYS A 96 7.98 9.24 -9.52
C LYS A 96 7.32 8.82 -8.22
N TRP A 97 6.37 7.91 -8.32
CA TRP A 97 5.79 7.24 -7.16
C TRP A 97 5.71 5.74 -7.42
N THR A 98 5.74 4.97 -6.36
CA THR A 98 5.49 3.54 -6.34
C THR A 98 4.57 3.21 -5.18
N TYR A 99 3.69 2.22 -5.37
CA TYR A 99 2.82 1.72 -4.33
C TYR A 99 3.02 0.21 -4.18
N ASP A 100 3.27 -0.23 -2.97
CA ASP A 100 3.46 -1.64 -2.63
C ASP A 100 2.81 -1.96 -1.27
N GLN A 101 3.11 -3.12 -0.71
CA GLN A 101 2.59 -3.55 0.59
C GLN A 101 3.01 -2.64 1.75
N THR A 102 4.05 -1.86 1.61
CA THR A 102 4.53 -0.89 2.61
C THR A 102 3.86 0.47 2.47
N GLY A 103 3.14 0.71 1.36
CA GLY A 103 2.41 1.93 1.08
C GLY A 103 2.93 2.71 -0.13
N LEU A 104 2.66 4.00 -0.14
CA LEU A 104 3.04 4.93 -1.19
C LEU A 104 4.42 5.52 -0.92
N THR A 105 5.35 5.33 -1.86
CA THR A 105 6.67 5.94 -1.80
C THR A 105 6.80 7.02 -2.88
N LEU A 106 7.13 8.24 -2.47
CA LEU A 106 7.48 9.33 -3.38
C LEU A 106 8.97 9.32 -3.64
N ARG A 107 9.37 9.44 -4.91
CA ARG A 107 10.77 9.31 -5.34
C ARG A 107 11.19 10.48 -6.21
N ASP A 108 12.47 10.79 -6.21
CA ASP A 108 13.09 11.76 -7.13
C ASP A 108 13.31 11.15 -8.53
N HIS A 109 13.92 11.94 -9.43
CA HIS A 109 14.26 11.50 -10.79
C HIS A 109 15.28 10.36 -10.85
N LYS A 110 16.09 10.19 -9.79
CA LYS A 110 17.08 9.09 -9.66
C LYS A 110 16.49 7.85 -9.00
N GLY A 111 15.21 7.90 -8.59
CA GLY A 111 14.54 6.82 -7.89
C GLY A 111 14.82 6.78 -6.39
N GLN A 112 15.48 7.80 -5.83
CA GLN A 112 15.72 7.86 -4.38
C GLN A 112 14.42 8.20 -3.64
N PRO A 113 14.12 7.52 -2.53
CA PRO A 113 12.93 7.80 -1.75
C PRO A 113 13.01 9.18 -1.09
N LEU A 114 11.93 9.94 -1.16
CA LEU A 114 11.77 11.26 -0.55
C LEU A 114 10.76 11.24 0.60
N ALA A 115 9.74 10.39 0.50
CA ALA A 115 8.75 10.16 1.55
C ALA A 115 8.14 8.77 1.42
N GLN A 116 7.69 8.22 2.55
CA GLN A 116 6.92 7.00 2.63
C GLN A 116 5.63 7.25 3.40
N LEU A 117 4.50 6.87 2.82
CA LEU A 117 3.18 7.14 3.35
C LEU A 117 2.32 5.86 3.33
N ALA A 118 1.60 5.63 4.41
CA ALA A 118 0.58 4.60 4.50
C ALA A 118 -0.80 5.18 4.17
N SER A 119 -1.70 4.35 3.65
CA SER A 119 -3.09 4.75 3.41
C SER A 119 -3.84 4.93 4.73
N GLY A 120 -4.61 6.02 4.85
CA GLY A 120 -5.38 6.32 6.05
C GLY A 120 -6.16 7.63 5.94
N GLY A 121 -7.32 7.73 6.61
CA GLY A 121 -8.07 8.97 6.71
C GLY A 121 -8.57 9.58 5.40
N GLY A 122 -8.79 8.76 4.37
CA GLY A 122 -9.20 9.25 3.05
C GLY A 122 -8.05 9.74 2.15
N GLY A 123 -6.81 9.51 2.56
CA GLY A 123 -5.61 9.87 1.82
C GLY A 123 -4.42 9.00 2.23
N PHE A 124 -3.24 9.59 2.26
CA PHE A 124 -2.01 8.94 2.67
C PHE A 124 -1.28 9.81 3.71
N GLN A 125 -0.73 9.17 4.73
CA GLN A 125 0.00 9.84 5.81
C GLN A 125 1.31 9.12 6.10
N GLY A 126 2.34 9.85 6.44
CA GLY A 126 3.64 9.27 6.75
C GLY A 126 4.71 10.31 6.99
N ASN A 127 5.94 9.96 6.63
CA ASN A 127 7.08 10.83 6.89
C ASN A 127 7.92 11.02 5.63
N ALA A 128 8.43 12.23 5.46
CA ALA A 128 9.53 12.48 4.55
C ALA A 128 10.81 11.82 5.09
N THR A 129 11.77 11.55 4.21
CA THR A 129 13.09 10.99 4.62
C THR A 129 13.87 11.90 5.57
N SER A 130 13.49 13.17 5.67
CA SER A 130 13.97 14.12 6.69
C SER A 130 13.38 13.91 8.08
N GLY A 131 12.44 12.96 8.26
CA GLY A 131 11.71 12.73 9.51
C GLY A 131 10.48 13.62 9.68
N GLU A 132 10.18 14.48 8.74
CA GLU A 132 9.05 15.41 8.81
C GLU A 132 7.72 14.70 8.49
N PRO A 133 6.67 14.85 9.31
CA PRO A 133 5.37 14.29 9.02
C PRO A 133 4.73 14.99 7.82
N VAL A 134 4.14 14.20 6.92
CA VAL A 134 3.46 14.67 5.72
C VAL A 134 2.16 13.91 5.51
N ALA A 135 1.17 14.61 4.98
CA ALA A 135 -0.11 14.05 4.57
C ALA A 135 -0.41 14.42 3.12
N LEU A 136 -0.99 13.48 2.38
CA LEU A 136 -1.42 13.63 0.99
C LEU A 136 -2.93 13.39 0.93
N MET A 137 -3.67 14.42 0.58
CA MET A 137 -5.14 14.42 0.56
C MET A 137 -5.64 14.85 -0.82
N ARG A 138 -6.88 14.47 -1.14
CA ARG A 138 -7.53 14.85 -2.39
C ARG A 138 -8.57 15.93 -2.15
#